data_ccf18d6d7ab57a67add51b65c56af67f
#
_entry.id   ccf18d6d7ab57a67add51b65c56af67f
#
_cell.length_a   1.000
_cell.length_b   1.000
_cell.length_c   1.000
_cell.angle_alpha   90.00
_cell.angle_beta   90.00
_cell.angle_gamma   90.00
#
_symmetry.space_group_name_H-M   'P 1'
#
loop_
_entity.id
_entity.type
_entity.pdbx_description
1 polymer ?
#
loop_
_entity_poly.entity_id
_entity_poly.type
_entity_poly.pdbx_seq_one_letter_code
_entity_poly.pdbx_strand_id
1 'polypeptide(L)' 'MPDKNNDNNDLAALETRVDELIRTVSQLKTENSALRNQQENLVNERAVLIEKTEQARTRIESMISRLRAMETRS' A
#
# COMPACT_ATOMS: atom_id res chain seq x y z
N MET A 1 -38.16 -19.99 -35.88
CA MET A 1 -36.72 -20.20 -36.08
C MET A 1 -35.94 -19.16 -35.26
N PRO A 2 -34.97 -19.58 -34.50
CA PRO A 2 -34.12 -18.59 -33.90
C PRO A 2 -33.40 -17.81 -34.99
N ASP A 3 -33.51 -16.51 -34.91
CA ASP A 3 -32.92 -15.60 -35.86
C ASP A 3 -31.39 -15.68 -35.74
N LYS A 4 -30.70 -16.10 -36.82
CA LYS A 4 -29.25 -16.20 -36.85
C LYS A 4 -28.56 -14.86 -36.53
N ASN A 5 -29.25 -13.75 -36.83
CA ASN A 5 -28.74 -12.40 -36.52
C ASN A 5 -28.74 -12.14 -35.02
N ASN A 6 -29.72 -12.62 -34.26
CA ASN A 6 -29.76 -12.47 -32.81
C ASN A 6 -28.65 -13.28 -32.13
N ASP A 7 -28.41 -14.51 -32.62
CA ASP A 7 -27.33 -15.34 -32.10
C ASP A 7 -25.94 -14.69 -32.32
N ASN A 8 -25.75 -14.13 -33.53
CA ASN A 8 -24.51 -13.41 -33.86
C ASN A 8 -24.33 -12.14 -33.02
N ASN A 9 -25.42 -11.40 -32.78
CA ASN A 9 -25.39 -10.21 -31.91
C ASN A 9 -25.11 -10.58 -30.47
N ASP A 10 -25.69 -11.67 -29.98
CA ASP A 10 -25.44 -12.15 -28.61
C ASP A 10 -23.99 -12.60 -28.43
N LEU A 11 -23.43 -13.30 -29.42
CA LEU A 11 -22.03 -13.69 -29.41
C LEU A 11 -21.10 -12.48 -29.44
N ALA A 12 -21.40 -11.49 -30.27
CA ALA A 12 -20.60 -10.25 -30.35
C ALA A 12 -20.68 -9.47 -29.03
N ALA A 13 -21.87 -9.40 -28.43
CA ALA A 13 -22.05 -8.76 -27.14
C ALA A 13 -21.27 -9.49 -26.05
N LEU A 14 -21.28 -10.82 -26.06
CA LEU A 14 -20.52 -11.64 -25.12
C LEU A 14 -19.00 -11.44 -25.28
N GLU A 15 -18.53 -11.43 -26.53
CA GLU A 15 -17.10 -11.15 -26.81
C GLU A 15 -16.68 -9.79 -26.28
N THR A 16 -17.50 -8.77 -26.47
CA THR A 16 -17.23 -7.42 -25.96
C THR A 16 -17.13 -7.42 -24.44
N ARG A 17 -18.04 -8.10 -23.76
CA ARG A 17 -18.02 -8.21 -22.29
C ARG A 17 -16.80 -8.97 -21.79
N VAL A 18 -16.43 -10.04 -22.47
CA VAL A 18 -15.21 -10.79 -22.14
C VAL A 18 -13.99 -9.94 -22.30
N ASP A 19 -13.89 -9.17 -23.39
CA ASP A 19 -12.77 -8.26 -23.61
C ASP A 19 -12.70 -7.19 -22.52
N GLU A 20 -13.83 -6.62 -22.14
CA GLU A 20 -13.89 -5.64 -21.04
C GLU A 20 -13.45 -6.24 -19.72
N LEU A 21 -13.89 -7.47 -19.42
CA LEU A 21 -13.48 -8.18 -18.21
C LEU A 21 -11.97 -8.46 -18.20
N ILE A 22 -11.42 -8.87 -19.32
CA ILE A 22 -9.98 -9.11 -19.46
C ILE A 22 -9.19 -7.83 -19.17
N ARG A 23 -9.62 -6.71 -19.74
CA ARG A 23 -9.00 -5.39 -19.49
C ARG A 23 -9.10 -5.01 -18.03
N THR A 24 -10.27 -5.18 -17.43
CA THR A 24 -10.50 -4.86 -16.02
C THR A 24 -9.61 -5.71 -15.11
N VAL A 25 -9.53 -7.02 -15.37
CA VAL A 25 -8.64 -7.91 -14.61
C VAL A 25 -7.18 -7.48 -14.75
N SER A 26 -6.75 -7.14 -15.96
CA SER A 26 -5.39 -6.67 -16.21
C SER A 26 -5.08 -5.38 -15.44
N GLN A 27 -6.00 -4.41 -15.47
CA GLN A 27 -5.87 -3.17 -14.71
C GLN A 27 -5.82 -3.44 -13.21
N LEU A 28 -6.71 -4.29 -12.69
CA LEU A 28 -6.74 -4.64 -11.28
C LEU A 28 -5.46 -5.34 -10.83
N LYS A 29 -4.89 -6.20 -11.65
CA LYS A 29 -3.60 -6.83 -11.36
C LYS A 29 -2.48 -5.81 -11.26
N THR A 30 -2.45 -4.85 -12.19
CA THR A 30 -1.45 -3.77 -12.18
C THR A 30 -1.60 -2.90 -10.95
N GLU A 31 -2.81 -2.48 -10.62
CA GLU A 31 -3.11 -1.68 -9.44
C GLU A 31 -2.76 -2.44 -8.15
N ASN A 32 -3.09 -3.73 -8.11
CA ASN A 32 -2.79 -4.57 -6.96
C ASN A 32 -1.28 -4.66 -6.72
N SER A 33 -0.49 -4.86 -7.77
CA SER A 33 0.97 -4.87 -7.68
C SER A 33 1.52 -3.53 -7.20
N ALA A 34 1.00 -2.42 -7.74
CA ALA A 34 1.41 -1.09 -7.33
C ALA A 34 1.09 -0.82 -5.86
N LEU A 35 -0.10 -1.20 -5.42
CA LEU A 35 -0.53 -1.04 -4.03
C LEU A 35 0.29 -1.89 -3.07
N ARG A 36 0.65 -3.11 -3.45
CA ARG A 36 1.52 -3.97 -2.65
C ARG A 36 2.92 -3.37 -2.48
N ASN A 37 3.48 -2.83 -3.55
CA ASN A 37 4.78 -2.15 -3.51
C ASN A 37 4.72 -0.92 -2.63
N GLN A 38 3.66 -0.13 -2.74
CA GLN A 38 3.45 1.05 -1.91
C GLN A 38 3.31 0.66 -0.42
N GLN A 39 2.57 -0.40 -0.14
CA GLN A 39 2.40 -0.93 1.21
C GLN A 39 3.74 -1.36 1.80
N GLU A 40 4.57 -2.06 1.04
CA GLU A 40 5.91 -2.48 1.46
C GLU A 40 6.78 -1.28 1.79
N ASN A 41 6.76 -0.25 0.94
CA ASN A 41 7.50 0.99 1.18
C ASN A 41 7.03 1.69 2.46
N LEU A 42 5.71 1.75 2.69
CA LEU A 42 5.15 2.36 3.90
C LEU A 42 5.53 1.58 5.16
N VAL A 43 5.55 0.26 5.11
CA VAL A 43 5.99 -0.58 6.23
C VAL A 43 7.47 -0.29 6.55
N ASN A 44 8.31 -0.17 5.53
CA ASN A 44 9.73 0.13 5.70
C ASN A 44 9.94 1.55 6.25
N GLU A 45 9.23 2.54 5.73
CA GLU A 45 9.28 3.91 6.24
C GLU A 45 8.84 3.99 7.69
N ARG A 46 7.78 3.28 8.04
CA ARG A 46 7.29 3.21 9.41
C ARG A 46 8.36 2.64 10.35
N ALA A 47 9.01 1.55 9.95
CA ALA A 47 10.08 0.94 10.74
C ALA A 47 11.22 1.91 10.99
N VAL A 48 11.64 2.66 9.98
CA VAL A 48 12.68 3.68 10.10
C VAL A 48 12.26 4.81 11.05
N LEU A 49 11.01 5.28 10.93
CA LEU A 49 10.48 6.34 11.80
C LEU A 49 10.41 5.89 13.27
N ILE A 50 9.97 4.65 13.50
CA ILE A 50 9.92 4.08 14.85
C ILE A 50 11.34 4.05 15.46
N GLU A 51 12.32 3.58 14.69
CA GLU A 51 13.71 3.53 15.14
C GLU A 51 14.25 4.92 15.49
N LYS A 52 14.00 5.90 14.61
CA LYS A 52 14.43 7.29 14.87
C LYS A 52 13.75 7.88 16.11
N THR A 53 12.48 7.58 16.30
CA THR A 53 11.73 8.03 17.47
C THR A 53 12.30 7.44 18.75
N GLU A 54 12.63 6.16 18.76
CA GLU A 54 13.25 5.51 19.91
C GLU A 54 14.65 6.05 20.20
N GLN A 55 15.44 6.32 19.17
CA GLN A 55 16.77 6.94 19.35
C GLN A 55 16.65 8.33 19.94
N ALA A 56 15.72 9.15 19.46
CA ALA A 56 15.47 10.48 19.99
C ALA A 56 15.02 10.41 21.46
N ARG A 57 14.14 9.48 21.78
CA ARG A 57 13.66 9.25 23.14
C ARG A 57 14.80 8.89 24.09
N THR A 58 15.64 7.96 23.70
CA THR A 58 16.80 7.55 24.48
C THR A 58 17.75 8.72 24.76
N ARG A 59 17.99 9.57 23.75
CA ARG A 59 18.82 10.78 23.92
C ARG A 59 18.21 11.74 24.91
N ILE A 60 16.91 11.99 24.82
CA ILE A 60 16.21 12.90 25.73
C ILE A 60 16.28 12.38 27.15
N GLU A 61 16.02 11.09 27.35
CA GLU A 61 16.11 10.44 28.67
C GLU A 61 17.52 10.55 29.25
N SER A 62 18.55 10.37 28.43
CA SER A 62 19.94 10.53 28.83
C SER A 62 20.26 11.96 29.26
N MET A 63 19.76 12.95 28.49
CA MET A 63 19.95 14.37 28.83
C MET A 63 19.27 14.73 30.15
N ILE A 64 18.04 14.25 30.36
CA ILE A 64 17.30 14.47 31.60
C ILE A 64 18.06 13.86 32.78
N SER A 65 18.59 12.66 32.65
CA SER A 65 19.36 12.01 33.71
C SER A 65 20.62 12.81 34.07
N ARG A 66 21.30 13.34 33.05
CA ARG A 66 22.48 14.19 33.28
C ARG A 66 22.13 15.48 34.00
N LEU A 67 21.04 16.13 33.60
CA LEU A 67 20.60 17.36 34.27
C LEU A 67 20.24 17.13 35.73
N ARG A 68 19.54 16.03 36.01
CA ARG A 68 19.22 15.65 37.41
C ARG A 68 20.46 15.38 38.24
N ALA A 69 21.44 14.70 37.66
CA ALA A 69 22.70 14.44 38.33
C ALA A 69 23.45 15.74 38.65
N MET A 70 23.41 16.71 37.75
CA MET A 70 24.02 18.02 37.97
C MET A 70 23.29 18.80 39.08
N GLU A 71 21.97 18.76 39.12
CA GLU A 71 21.17 19.43 40.17
C GLU A 71 21.45 18.87 41.54
N THR A 72 21.63 17.56 41.69
CA THR A 72 21.89 16.93 42.98
C THR A 72 23.30 17.18 43.49
N ARG A 73 24.24 17.59 42.65
CA ARG A 73 25.63 17.93 43.04
C ARG A 73 25.81 19.37 43.48
N SER A 74 24.86 20.19 43.06
CA SER A 74 24.91 21.59 43.46
C SER A 74 24.15 21.77 44.79
#